data_a84c6720e6a07caaabf3ec8bd598103f
#
_entry.id   a84c6720e6a07caaabf3ec8bd598103f
#
_cell.length_a   1.000
_cell.length_b   1.000
_cell.length_c   1.000
_cell.angle_alpha   90.00
_cell.angle_beta   90.00
_cell.angle_gamma   90.00
#
_symmetry.space_group_name_H-M   'P 1'
#
loop_
_entity.id
_entity.type
_entity.pdbx_description
1 polymer ?
#
loop_
_entity_poly.entity_id
_entity_poly.type
_entity_poly.pdbx_seq_one_letter_code
_entity_poly.pdbx_strand_id
1 'polypeptide(L)'
;MDQQTSHKLHALCEEKRELKLQKASLSAREDIVDNEIVKLVGIQQEGSLRMDNGAFRVVTTSKLNRRILPDELAQIQDSIPEVLSPFVSKTVLDMKKLRALELGNPELYKYCCRAIESKNGKVNVKVEVND
;
A
#
# COMPACT_ATOMS: atom_id res chain seq x y z
N MET A 1 -34.24 -10.48 1.25
CA MET A 1 -33.77 -10.10 2.60
C MET A 1 -35.00 -9.76 3.43
N ASP A 2 -35.14 -10.35 4.60
CA ASP A 2 -36.24 -10.03 5.47
C ASP A 2 -36.10 -8.65 6.13
N GLN A 3 -37.17 -8.14 6.69
CA GLN A 3 -37.24 -6.80 7.26
C GLN A 3 -36.29 -6.65 8.46
N GLN A 4 -36.22 -7.68 9.29
CA GLN A 4 -35.36 -7.67 10.49
C GLN A 4 -33.87 -7.64 10.12
N THR A 5 -33.47 -8.45 9.14
CA THR A 5 -32.09 -8.46 8.64
C THR A 5 -31.74 -7.12 7.98
N SER A 6 -32.68 -6.53 7.24
CA SER A 6 -32.51 -5.21 6.62
C SER A 6 -32.29 -4.12 7.67
N HIS A 7 -33.04 -4.14 8.77
CA HIS A 7 -32.87 -3.18 9.86
C HIS A 7 -31.49 -3.34 10.54
N LYS A 8 -31.07 -4.57 10.77
CA LYS A 8 -29.73 -4.84 11.35
C LYS A 8 -28.63 -4.35 10.43
N LEU A 9 -28.76 -4.61 9.14
CA LEU A 9 -27.80 -4.16 8.15
C LEU A 9 -27.73 -2.64 8.10
N HIS A 10 -28.88 -1.97 8.13
CA HIS A 10 -28.96 -0.50 8.14
C HIS A 10 -28.22 0.06 9.36
N ALA A 11 -28.47 -0.48 10.55
CA ALA A 11 -27.83 -0.04 11.78
C ALA A 11 -26.30 -0.21 11.71
N LEU A 12 -25.83 -1.34 11.19
CA LEU A 12 -24.40 -1.59 11.03
C LEU A 12 -23.76 -0.65 10.01
N CYS A 13 -24.46 -0.33 8.94
CA CYS A 13 -23.98 0.63 7.94
C CYS A 13 -23.87 2.04 8.53
N GLU A 14 -24.85 2.46 9.33
CA GLU A 14 -24.81 3.75 10.02
C GLU A 14 -23.63 3.80 11.00
N GLU A 15 -23.45 2.75 11.78
CA GLU A 15 -22.30 2.65 12.71
C GLU A 15 -20.99 2.72 11.96
N LYS A 16 -20.84 2.00 10.87
CA LYS A 16 -19.60 2.02 10.07
C LYS A 16 -19.32 3.42 9.51
N ARG A 17 -20.36 4.10 9.03
CA ARG A 17 -20.25 5.47 8.52
C ARG A 17 -19.73 6.42 9.61
N GLU A 18 -20.32 6.31 10.82
CA GLU A 18 -19.91 7.13 11.95
C GLU A 18 -18.47 6.86 12.35
N LEU A 19 -18.09 5.59 12.45
CA LEU A 19 -16.69 5.21 12.78
C LEU A 19 -15.71 5.72 11.75
N LYS A 20 -16.08 5.71 10.48
CA LYS A 20 -15.22 6.22 9.41
C LYS A 20 -15.01 7.72 9.53
N LEU A 21 -16.05 8.47 9.88
CA LEU A 21 -15.96 9.91 10.12
C LEU A 21 -15.09 10.22 11.34
N GLN A 22 -15.26 9.49 12.42
CA GLN A 22 -14.44 9.64 13.63
C GLN A 22 -12.97 9.34 13.35
N LYS A 23 -12.69 8.28 12.61
CA LYS A 23 -11.32 7.93 12.21
C LYS A 23 -10.67 9.04 11.39
N ALA A 24 -11.40 9.60 10.42
CA ALA A 24 -10.89 10.69 9.61
C ALA A 24 -10.58 11.93 10.44
N SER A 25 -11.45 12.27 11.39
CA SER A 25 -11.24 13.39 12.30
C SER A 25 -10.02 13.19 13.20
N LEU A 26 -9.88 12.00 13.77
CA LEU A 26 -8.74 11.67 14.62
C LEU A 26 -7.43 11.65 13.84
N SER A 27 -7.45 11.12 12.62
CA SER A 27 -6.29 11.09 11.73
C SER A 27 -5.83 12.52 11.38
N ALA A 28 -6.77 13.42 11.09
CA ALA A 28 -6.45 14.81 10.81
C ALA A 28 -5.80 15.50 12.02
N ARG A 29 -6.30 15.23 13.23
CA ARG A 29 -5.70 15.76 14.46
C ARG A 29 -4.31 15.20 14.70
N GLU A 30 -4.13 13.91 14.47
CA GLU A 30 -2.81 13.26 14.60
C GLU A 30 -1.80 13.89 13.64
N ASP A 31 -2.20 14.17 12.39
CA ASP A 31 -1.33 14.83 11.42
C ASP A 31 -0.88 16.22 11.90
N ILE A 32 -1.78 16.98 12.54
CA ILE A 32 -1.44 18.28 13.10
C ILE A 32 -0.42 18.14 14.23
N VAL A 33 -0.63 17.16 15.10
CA VAL A 33 0.31 16.87 16.21
C VAL A 33 1.66 16.42 15.66
N ASP A 34 1.67 15.55 14.66
CA ASP A 34 2.90 15.07 14.03
C ASP A 34 3.70 16.23 13.43
N ASN A 35 3.02 17.16 12.75
CA ASN A 35 3.68 18.33 12.18
C ASN A 35 4.30 19.22 13.25
N GLU A 36 3.63 19.40 14.38
CA GLU A 36 4.19 20.14 15.52
C GLU A 36 5.40 19.46 16.12
N ILE A 37 5.37 18.13 16.25
CA ILE A 37 6.50 17.34 16.72
C ILE A 37 7.69 17.50 15.77
N VAL A 38 7.47 17.40 14.47
CA VAL A 38 8.51 17.57 13.45
C VAL A 38 9.15 18.96 13.56
N LYS A 39 8.37 20.00 13.80
CA LYS A 39 8.91 21.36 13.98
C LYS A 39 9.84 21.46 15.19
N LEU A 40 9.56 20.72 16.26
CA LEU A 40 10.36 20.73 17.47
C LEU A 40 11.61 19.85 17.37
N VAL A 41 11.48 18.65 16.83
CA VAL A 41 12.58 17.67 16.72
C VAL A 41 13.44 17.92 15.49
N GLY A 42 12.83 18.31 14.39
CA GLY A 42 13.49 18.41 13.10
C GLY A 42 13.53 17.10 12.35
N ILE A 43 14.11 17.14 11.15
CA ILE A 43 14.28 15.96 10.29
C ILE A 43 15.66 15.99 9.65
N GLN A 44 16.18 14.80 9.32
CA GLN A 44 17.32 14.66 8.39
C GLN A 44 16.77 14.53 6.97
N GLN A 45 17.59 14.86 5.98
CA GLN A 45 17.20 14.66 4.57
C GLN A 45 16.90 13.20 4.29
N GLU A 46 17.70 12.29 4.83
CA GLU A 46 17.49 10.85 4.75
C GLU A 46 17.95 10.23 6.06
N GLY A 47 17.14 9.35 6.62
CA GLY A 47 17.43 8.68 7.87
C GLY A 47 16.61 9.19 9.04
N SER A 48 17.03 8.90 10.25
CA SER A 48 16.28 9.15 11.46
C SER A 48 17.00 10.11 12.40
N LEU A 49 16.24 11.03 12.98
CA LEU A 49 16.66 11.83 14.16
C LEU A 49 15.91 11.32 15.37
N ARG A 50 16.59 11.32 16.50
CA ARG A 50 16.03 10.88 17.77
C ARG A 50 16.15 12.01 18.80
N MET A 51 15.09 12.20 19.58
CA MET A 51 15.07 13.12 20.71
C MET A 51 14.40 12.44 21.89
N ASP A 52 15.00 12.55 23.05
CA ASP A 52 14.49 11.96 24.29
C ASP A 52 14.25 13.09 25.29
N ASN A 53 13.02 13.19 25.81
CA ASN A 53 12.69 14.21 26.82
C ASN A 53 12.52 13.63 28.22
N GLY A 54 12.97 12.40 28.45
CA GLY A 54 12.84 11.68 29.70
C GLY A 54 11.62 10.79 29.76
N ALA A 55 10.46 11.28 29.39
CA ALA A 55 9.21 10.52 29.37
C ALA A 55 9.01 9.79 28.04
N PHE A 56 9.41 10.42 26.94
CA PHE A 56 9.19 9.90 25.58
C PHE A 56 10.46 9.96 24.77
N ARG A 57 10.62 8.97 23.90
CA ARG A 57 11.61 8.99 22.84
C ARG A 57 10.90 9.26 21.53
N VAL A 58 11.29 10.31 20.84
CA VAL A 58 10.72 10.69 19.54
C VAL A 58 11.73 10.39 18.44
N VAL A 59 11.29 9.69 17.41
CA VAL A 59 12.10 9.38 16.23
C VAL A 59 11.40 9.94 15.01
N THR A 60 12.05 10.87 14.30
CA THR A 60 11.58 11.33 13.00
C THR A 60 12.37 10.62 11.91
N THR A 61 11.68 10.06 10.94
CA THR A 61 12.32 9.31 9.85
C THR A 61 11.93 9.93 8.52
N SER A 62 12.95 10.27 7.73
CA SER A 62 12.77 10.78 6.37
C SER A 62 13.28 9.77 5.36
N LYS A 63 12.53 9.57 4.29
CA LYS A 63 12.90 8.67 3.21
C LYS A 63 13.05 9.47 1.92
N LEU A 64 14.10 9.15 1.17
CA LEU A 64 14.23 9.61 -0.21
C LEU A 64 13.51 8.60 -1.09
N ASN A 65 12.48 9.05 -1.77
CA ASN A 65 11.78 8.22 -2.75
C ASN A 65 12.54 8.29 -4.07
N ARG A 66 13.04 7.13 -4.49
CA ARG A 66 13.76 7.00 -5.76
C ARG A 66 12.94 6.18 -6.72
N ARG A 67 12.95 6.58 -7.98
CA ARG A 67 12.30 5.80 -9.04
C ARG A 67 13.24 5.68 -10.23
N ILE A 68 13.06 4.60 -10.96
CA ILE A 68 13.81 4.39 -12.19
C ILE A 68 13.16 5.22 -13.30
N LEU A 69 14.00 5.90 -14.10
CA LEU A 69 13.58 6.56 -15.33
C LEU A 69 13.89 5.59 -16.47
N PRO A 70 12.90 4.93 -17.06
CA PRO A 70 13.13 3.85 -18.01
C PRO A 70 13.96 4.26 -19.24
N ASP A 71 13.69 5.43 -19.81
CA ASP A 71 14.39 5.91 -21.00
C ASP A 71 15.87 6.18 -20.71
N GLU A 72 16.16 6.80 -19.56
CA GLU A 72 17.52 7.06 -19.15
C GLU A 72 18.25 5.77 -18.80
N LEU A 73 17.56 4.82 -18.16
CA LEU A 73 18.15 3.52 -17.84
C LEU A 73 18.58 2.80 -19.12
N ALA A 74 17.74 2.83 -20.17
CA ALA A 74 18.08 2.20 -21.45
C ALA A 74 19.35 2.78 -22.06
N GLN A 75 19.62 4.07 -21.84
CA GLN A 75 20.82 4.73 -22.37
C GLN A 75 22.09 4.35 -21.61
N ILE A 76 22.01 4.15 -20.29
CA ILE A 76 23.18 3.95 -19.44
C ILE A 76 23.41 2.48 -19.09
N GLN A 77 22.46 1.61 -19.28
CA GLN A 77 22.50 0.23 -18.80
C GLN A 77 23.72 -0.54 -19.29
N ASP A 78 24.07 -0.38 -20.58
CA ASP A 78 25.23 -1.08 -21.19
C ASP A 78 26.57 -0.53 -20.69
N SER A 79 26.58 0.66 -20.12
CA SER A 79 27.80 1.29 -19.60
C SER A 79 28.11 0.87 -18.16
N ILE A 80 27.19 0.14 -17.51
CA ILE A 80 27.35 -0.31 -16.13
C ILE A 80 27.68 -1.80 -16.13
N PRO A 81 28.82 -2.23 -15.56
CA PRO A 81 29.13 -3.65 -15.43
C PRO A 81 28.02 -4.39 -14.65
N GLU A 82 27.62 -5.54 -15.15
CA GLU A 82 26.53 -6.32 -14.56
C GLU A 82 26.75 -6.61 -13.08
N VAL A 83 28.00 -6.93 -12.71
CA VAL A 83 28.36 -7.26 -11.32
C VAL A 83 28.15 -6.06 -10.39
N LEU A 84 28.30 -4.83 -10.91
CA LEU A 84 28.18 -3.60 -10.12
C LEU A 84 26.83 -2.93 -10.27
N SER A 85 25.95 -3.43 -11.15
CA SER A 85 24.68 -2.77 -11.45
C SER A 85 23.72 -2.80 -10.25
N PRO A 86 23.19 -1.63 -9.84
CA PRO A 86 22.15 -1.59 -8.83
C PRO A 86 20.74 -1.89 -9.41
N PHE A 87 20.65 -2.07 -10.73
CA PHE A 87 19.39 -2.34 -11.40
C PHE A 87 19.21 -3.84 -11.59
N VAL A 88 18.13 -4.40 -11.04
CA VAL A 88 17.83 -5.83 -11.12
C VAL A 88 16.48 -6.05 -11.75
N SER A 89 16.37 -7.12 -12.55
CA SER A 89 15.08 -7.55 -13.08
C SER A 89 14.43 -8.54 -12.12
N LYS A 90 13.15 -8.35 -11.86
CA LYS A 90 12.36 -9.27 -11.02
C LYS A 90 11.26 -9.89 -11.87
N THR A 91 11.05 -11.19 -11.66
CA THR A 91 9.91 -11.88 -12.24
C THR A 91 8.67 -11.48 -11.47
N VAL A 92 7.68 -10.93 -12.18
CA VAL A 92 6.39 -10.55 -11.59
C VAL A 92 5.27 -11.22 -12.38
N LEU A 93 4.18 -11.51 -11.68
CA LEU A 93 3.02 -12.12 -12.30
C LEU A 93 2.18 -11.05 -13.00
N ASP A 94 1.95 -11.25 -14.30
CA ASP A 94 1.03 -10.41 -15.08
C ASP A 94 -0.35 -11.06 -15.07
N MET A 95 -1.25 -10.53 -14.27
CA MET A 95 -2.59 -11.10 -14.09
C MET A 95 -3.42 -11.08 -15.38
N LYS A 96 -3.22 -10.08 -16.20
CA LYS A 96 -3.94 -9.97 -17.48
C LYS A 96 -3.57 -11.11 -18.41
N LYS A 97 -2.28 -11.39 -18.53
CA LYS A 97 -1.78 -12.51 -19.32
C LYS A 97 -2.18 -13.85 -18.74
N LEU A 98 -2.17 -13.98 -17.43
CA LEU A 98 -2.60 -15.22 -16.77
C LEU A 98 -4.07 -15.51 -17.04
N ARG A 99 -4.94 -14.51 -16.94
CA ARG A 99 -6.36 -14.66 -17.26
C ARG A 99 -6.62 -15.00 -18.71
N ALA A 100 -5.83 -14.43 -19.61
CA ALA A 100 -5.91 -14.75 -21.03
C ALA A 100 -5.56 -16.21 -21.29
N LEU A 101 -4.57 -16.76 -20.59
CA LEU A 101 -4.23 -18.19 -20.68
C LEU A 101 -5.35 -19.07 -20.13
N GLU A 102 -5.96 -18.71 -19.03
CA GLU A 102 -7.06 -19.45 -18.43
C GLU A 102 -8.21 -19.63 -19.44
N LEU A 103 -8.53 -18.60 -20.20
CA LEU A 103 -9.61 -18.62 -21.20
C LEU A 103 -9.17 -19.24 -22.53
N GLY A 104 -7.96 -18.92 -23.00
CA GLY A 104 -7.51 -19.29 -24.34
C GLY A 104 -6.65 -20.54 -24.43
N ASN A 105 -5.96 -20.89 -23.36
CA ASN A 105 -5.09 -22.06 -23.33
C ASN A 105 -5.05 -22.69 -21.93
N PRO A 106 -6.12 -23.44 -21.55
CA PRO A 106 -6.24 -23.99 -20.19
C PRO A 106 -5.10 -24.93 -19.78
N GLU A 107 -4.51 -25.66 -20.71
CA GLU A 107 -3.40 -26.55 -20.40
C GLU A 107 -2.16 -25.77 -19.98
N LEU A 108 -1.83 -24.72 -20.72
CA LEU A 108 -0.70 -23.86 -20.37
C LEU A 108 -0.98 -23.10 -19.07
N TYR A 109 -2.23 -22.69 -18.85
CA TYR A 109 -2.64 -22.08 -17.59
C TYR A 109 -2.38 -23.00 -16.41
N LYS A 110 -2.78 -24.28 -16.49
CA LYS A 110 -2.52 -25.27 -15.44
C LYS A 110 -1.03 -25.44 -15.17
N TYR A 111 -0.25 -25.41 -16.24
CA TYR A 111 1.20 -25.52 -16.14
C TYR A 111 1.80 -24.33 -15.37
N CYS A 112 1.35 -23.12 -15.68
CA CYS A 112 1.77 -21.91 -14.98
C CYS A 112 1.37 -21.91 -13.50
N CYS A 113 0.20 -22.49 -13.18
CA CYS A 113 -0.30 -22.54 -11.80
C CYS A 113 0.60 -23.35 -10.87
N ARG A 114 1.48 -24.19 -11.40
CA ARG A 114 2.47 -24.93 -10.60
C ARG A 114 3.44 -23.98 -9.89
N ALA A 115 3.66 -22.79 -10.44
CA ALA A 115 4.56 -21.78 -9.88
C ALA A 115 3.83 -20.66 -9.16
N ILE A 116 2.51 -20.79 -8.94
CA ILE A 116 1.66 -19.76 -8.37
C ILE A 116 0.95 -20.32 -7.14
N GLU A 117 1.07 -19.64 -6.02
CA GLU A 117 0.29 -19.92 -4.82
C GLU A 117 -0.84 -18.87 -4.74
N SER A 118 -2.08 -19.33 -4.59
CA SER A 118 -3.23 -18.48 -4.49
C SER A 118 -3.85 -18.57 -3.09
N LYS A 119 -4.02 -17.43 -2.44
CA LYS A 119 -4.66 -17.34 -1.13
C LYS A 119 -5.72 -16.24 -1.17
N ASN A 120 -6.84 -16.48 -0.51
CA ASN A 120 -7.86 -15.43 -0.35
C ASN A 120 -7.32 -14.35 0.57
N GLY A 121 -7.40 -13.11 0.12
CA GLY A 121 -7.06 -11.98 0.95
C GLY A 121 -8.17 -11.63 1.93
N LYS A 122 -7.93 -10.62 2.76
CA LYS A 122 -8.92 -10.08 3.66
C LYS A 122 -10.08 -9.47 2.86
N VAL A 123 -11.30 -9.78 3.26
CA VAL A 123 -12.48 -9.19 2.65
C VAL A 123 -12.61 -7.73 3.08
N ASN A 124 -12.71 -6.84 2.11
CA ASN A 124 -12.95 -5.42 2.35
C ASN A 124 -14.45 -5.14 2.25
N VAL A 125 -14.94 -4.31 3.16
CA VAL A 125 -16.34 -3.88 3.14
C VAL A 125 -16.39 -2.40 2.85
N LYS A 126 -17.11 -2.02 1.81
CA LYS A 126 -17.34 -0.64 1.44
C LYS A 126 -18.83 -0.35 1.57
N VAL A 127 -19.19 0.73 2.24
CA VAL A 127 -20.57 1.19 2.38
C VAL A 127 -20.71 2.49 1.61
N GLU A 128 -21.66 2.52 0.69
CA GLU A 128 -21.96 3.72 -0.11
C GLU A 128 -23.37 4.20 0.21
N VAL A 129 -23.56 5.52 0.21
CA VAL A 129 -24.86 6.13 0.38
C VAL A 129 -25.52 6.26 -0.99
N ASN A 130 -26.73 5.74 -1.12
CA ASN A 130 -27.52 5.88 -2.34
C ASN A 130 -28.19 7.25 -2.37
N ASP A 131 -28.12 7.89 -3.51
CA ASP A 131 -28.78 9.18 -3.76
C ASP A 131 -30.25 9.01 -4.15
#